data_6d59ea4364ab34a767f2fa19dba10b3d
#
_entry.id   6d59ea4364ab34a767f2fa19dba10b3d
#
_cell.length_a   1.000
_cell.length_b   1.000
_cell.length_c   1.000
_cell.angle_alpha   90.00
_cell.angle_beta   90.00
_cell.angle_gamma   90.00
#
_symmetry.space_group_name_H-M   'P 1'
#
loop_
_entity.id
_entity.type
_entity.pdbx_description
1 polymer ?
#
loop_
_entity_poly.entity_id
_entity_poly.type
_entity_poly.pdbx_seq_one_letter_code
_entity_poly.pdbx_strand_id
1 'polypeptide(L)'
;MDPSRPLMLLRARPSDGIVQKFAPWFRKVHLRDIERIPGISNVRSGKTPGGVFLGFYEFSNAEAVQSALASPQAAYARGTWEQWSSDLSELFIELWAPIGPLPLYHPIN
;
A
#
# COMPACT_ATOMS: atom_id res chain seq x y z
N MET A 1 1.64 8.33 11.30
CA MET A 1 2.38 7.08 11.08
C MET A 1 3.73 7.17 11.73
N ASP A 2 4.23 6.04 12.21
CA ASP A 2 5.52 5.98 12.87
C ASP A 2 6.63 5.98 11.81
N PRO A 3 7.49 6.98 11.79
CA PRO A 3 8.52 7.05 10.75
C PRO A 3 9.62 5.98 10.89
N SER A 4 9.63 5.24 11.97
CA SER A 4 10.62 4.18 12.14
C SER A 4 10.17 2.84 11.54
N ARG A 5 8.94 2.75 11.06
CA ARG A 5 8.39 1.50 10.55
C ARG A 5 8.39 1.46 9.03
N PRO A 6 8.60 0.28 8.45
CA PRO A 6 8.49 0.15 7.00
C PRO A 6 7.07 0.41 6.52
N LEU A 7 6.95 0.80 5.27
CA LEU A 7 5.71 1.26 4.71
C LEU A 7 5.57 0.75 3.27
N MET A 8 4.41 0.28 2.90
CA MET A 8 4.10 -0.02 1.52
C MET A 8 3.22 1.10 0.97
N LEU A 9 3.63 1.66 -0.15
CA LEU A 9 2.89 2.72 -0.82
C LEU A 9 2.24 2.15 -2.06
N LEU A 10 0.99 2.50 -2.28
CA LEU A 10 0.27 2.09 -3.46
C LEU A 10 -0.34 3.31 -4.14
N ARG A 11 -0.19 3.38 -5.45
CA ARG A 11 -0.82 4.41 -6.28
C ARG A 11 -1.58 3.72 -7.38
N ALA A 12 -2.84 4.06 -7.55
CA ALA A 12 -3.67 3.47 -8.60
C ALA A 12 -4.49 4.56 -9.26
N ARG A 13 -4.41 4.62 -10.59
CA ARG A 13 -5.23 5.56 -11.35
C ARG A 13 -6.19 4.79 -12.23
N PRO A 14 -7.46 4.69 -11.83
CA PRO A 14 -8.45 4.05 -12.68
C PRO A 14 -8.81 4.92 -13.86
N SER A 15 -9.17 4.29 -14.96
CA SER A 15 -9.68 4.99 -16.13
C SER A 15 -10.97 5.72 -15.75
N ASP A 16 -11.23 6.83 -16.41
CA ASP A 16 -12.38 7.67 -16.06
C ASP A 16 -13.70 6.90 -16.02
N GLY A 17 -13.89 5.98 -16.94
CA GLY A 17 -15.15 5.26 -17.04
C GLY A 17 -15.43 4.28 -15.93
N ILE A 18 -14.41 3.92 -15.11
CA ILE A 18 -14.61 2.89 -14.09
C ILE A 18 -14.46 3.42 -12.67
N VAL A 19 -14.21 4.72 -12.52
CA VAL A 19 -13.96 5.28 -11.18
C VAL A 19 -15.10 4.97 -10.22
N GLN A 20 -16.35 5.04 -10.69
CA GLN A 20 -17.51 4.81 -9.83
C GLN A 20 -17.60 3.38 -9.32
N LYS A 21 -17.03 2.43 -10.06
CA LYS A 21 -16.98 1.04 -9.60
C LYS A 21 -15.74 0.77 -8.77
N PHE A 22 -14.64 1.39 -9.16
CA PHE A 22 -13.36 1.19 -8.49
C PHE A 22 -13.34 1.76 -7.07
N ALA A 23 -13.87 2.96 -6.89
CA ALA A 23 -13.78 3.65 -5.61
C ALA A 23 -14.44 2.87 -4.45
N PRO A 24 -15.67 2.34 -4.61
CA PRO A 24 -16.25 1.55 -3.53
C PRO A 24 -15.47 0.26 -3.26
N TRP A 25 -14.97 -0.38 -4.31
CA TRP A 25 -14.17 -1.59 -4.15
C TRP A 25 -12.88 -1.28 -3.38
N PHE A 26 -12.21 -0.19 -3.74
CA PHE A 26 -10.98 0.20 -3.07
C PHE A 26 -11.21 0.41 -1.57
N ARG A 27 -12.25 1.14 -1.23
CA ARG A 27 -12.53 1.45 0.18
C ARG A 27 -13.08 0.27 0.97
N LYS A 28 -13.96 -0.52 0.37
CA LYS A 28 -14.71 -1.53 1.13
C LYS A 28 -14.10 -2.92 1.05
N VAL A 29 -13.39 -3.20 -0.02
CA VAL A 29 -12.82 -4.53 -0.23
C VAL A 29 -11.32 -4.50 -0.07
N HIS A 30 -10.64 -3.67 -0.85
CA HIS A 30 -9.19 -3.66 -0.86
C HIS A 30 -8.59 -3.31 0.50
N LEU A 31 -9.04 -2.23 1.09
CA LEU A 31 -8.46 -1.81 2.38
C LEU A 31 -8.72 -2.84 3.48
N ARG A 32 -9.86 -3.50 3.43
CA ARG A 32 -10.15 -4.57 4.38
C ARG A 32 -9.23 -5.77 4.18
N ASP A 33 -8.98 -6.11 2.93
CA ASP A 33 -8.08 -7.23 2.63
C ASP A 33 -6.67 -6.92 3.13
N ILE A 34 -6.23 -5.68 2.98
CA ILE A 34 -4.93 -5.26 3.49
C ILE A 34 -4.87 -5.36 5.02
N GLU A 35 -5.92 -4.95 5.69
CA GLU A 35 -5.97 -5.01 7.15
C GLU A 35 -5.89 -6.43 7.69
N ARG A 36 -6.24 -7.41 6.89
CA ARG A 36 -6.17 -8.82 7.29
C ARG A 36 -4.77 -9.42 7.15
N ILE A 37 -3.85 -8.72 6.52
CA ILE A 37 -2.50 -9.24 6.35
C ILE A 37 -1.78 -9.16 7.69
N PRO A 38 -1.30 -10.30 8.22
CA PRO A 38 -0.58 -10.26 9.49
C PRO A 38 0.71 -9.46 9.31
N GLY A 39 0.99 -8.60 10.26
CA GLY A 39 2.17 -7.73 10.20
C GLY A 39 1.88 -6.32 9.70
N ILE A 40 0.70 -6.07 9.17
CA ILE A 40 0.26 -4.72 8.83
C ILE A 40 -0.41 -4.14 10.08
N SER A 41 0.10 -3.02 10.56
CA SER A 41 -0.37 -2.43 11.81
C SER A 41 -1.20 -1.17 11.61
N ASN A 42 -1.10 -0.53 10.46
CA ASN A 42 -1.84 0.71 10.23
C ASN A 42 -2.09 0.87 8.74
N VAL A 43 -3.31 1.25 8.39
CA VAL A 43 -3.74 1.40 7.01
C VAL A 43 -4.35 2.78 6.84
N ARG A 44 -3.81 3.54 5.92
CA ARG A 44 -4.36 4.84 5.56
C ARG A 44 -4.54 4.90 4.06
N SER A 45 -5.50 5.69 3.63
CA SER A 45 -5.76 5.85 2.21
C SER A 45 -6.18 7.27 1.91
N GLY A 46 -6.11 7.61 0.66
CA GLY A 46 -6.53 8.93 0.20
C GLY A 46 -6.71 8.95 -1.29
N LYS A 47 -7.06 10.11 -1.81
CA LYS A 47 -7.25 10.30 -3.23
C LYS A 47 -6.77 11.68 -3.58
N THR A 48 -5.99 11.80 -4.64
CA THR A 48 -5.53 13.11 -5.09
C THR A 48 -6.65 13.80 -5.89
N PRO A 49 -6.62 15.12 -5.99
CA PRO A 49 -7.57 15.82 -6.86
C PRO A 49 -7.51 15.36 -8.31
N GLY A 50 -6.37 14.85 -8.74
CA GLY A 50 -6.22 14.36 -10.10
C GLY A 50 -6.72 12.95 -10.33
N GLY A 51 -7.28 12.30 -9.32
CA GLY A 51 -7.89 10.98 -9.51
C GLY A 51 -7.01 9.79 -9.23
N VAL A 52 -5.93 9.98 -8.50
CA VAL A 52 -5.06 8.86 -8.09
C VAL A 52 -5.47 8.40 -6.70
N PHE A 53 -5.72 7.10 -6.56
CA PHE A 53 -6.01 6.52 -5.26
C PHE A 53 -4.71 6.11 -4.60
N LEU A 54 -4.57 6.43 -3.33
CA LEU A 54 -3.34 6.20 -2.57
C LEU A 54 -3.59 5.28 -1.39
N GLY A 55 -2.65 4.37 -1.15
CA GLY A 55 -2.65 3.54 0.03
C GLY A 55 -1.32 3.65 0.75
N PHE A 56 -1.37 3.72 2.07
CA PHE A 56 -0.18 3.79 2.93
C PHE A 56 -0.36 2.69 3.98
N TYR A 57 0.39 1.60 3.84
CA TYR A 57 0.21 0.42 4.67
C TYR A 57 1.48 0.19 5.48
N GLU A 58 1.38 0.42 6.79
CA GLU A 58 2.52 0.39 7.68
C GLU A 58 2.70 -1.00 8.27
N PHE A 59 3.92 -1.51 8.26
CA PHE A 59 4.24 -2.79 8.89
C PHE A 59 4.58 -2.56 10.37
N SER A 60 4.36 -3.57 11.18
CA SER A 60 4.63 -3.48 12.61
C SER A 60 6.11 -3.24 12.91
N ASN A 61 6.97 -3.85 12.13
CA ASN A 61 8.42 -3.69 12.25
C ASN A 61 9.08 -4.29 11.01
N ALA A 62 10.39 -4.18 10.91
CA ALA A 62 11.12 -4.66 9.75
C ALA A 62 11.02 -6.17 9.58
N GLU A 63 11.02 -6.91 10.69
CA GLU A 63 10.94 -8.36 10.63
C GLU A 63 9.62 -8.86 10.09
N ALA A 64 8.56 -8.07 10.27
CA ALA A 64 7.24 -8.49 9.82
C ALA A 64 7.05 -8.38 8.30
N VAL A 65 7.89 -7.61 7.62
CA VAL A 65 7.68 -7.32 6.20
C VAL A 65 7.65 -8.57 5.35
N GLN A 66 8.67 -9.41 5.48
CA GLN A 66 8.78 -10.56 4.62
C GLN A 66 7.68 -11.58 4.85
N SER A 67 7.36 -11.85 6.11
CA SER A 67 6.29 -12.80 6.42
C SER A 67 4.92 -12.24 6.01
N ALA A 68 4.71 -10.94 6.14
CA ALA A 68 3.46 -10.32 5.70
C ALA A 68 3.28 -10.47 4.20
N LEU A 69 4.32 -10.15 3.43
CA LEU A 69 4.25 -10.21 1.97
C LEU A 69 4.13 -11.65 1.45
N ALA A 70 4.62 -12.62 2.20
CA ALA A 70 4.53 -14.03 1.83
C ALA A 70 3.26 -14.70 2.32
N SER A 71 2.42 -13.99 3.06
CA SER A 71 1.23 -14.60 3.67
C SER A 71 0.16 -14.91 2.61
N PRO A 72 -0.71 -15.88 2.89
CA PRO A 72 -1.84 -16.15 1.99
C PRO A 72 -2.77 -14.95 1.88
N GLN A 73 -2.88 -14.14 2.92
CA GLN A 73 -3.71 -12.95 2.89
C GLN A 73 -3.16 -11.93 1.90
N ALA A 74 -1.84 -11.76 1.85
CA ALA A 74 -1.22 -10.86 0.88
C ALA A 74 -1.41 -11.39 -0.55
N ALA A 75 -1.28 -12.70 -0.74
CA ALA A 75 -1.52 -13.30 -2.05
C ALA A 75 -2.95 -13.07 -2.51
N TYR A 76 -3.91 -13.22 -1.60
CA TYR A 76 -5.30 -12.97 -1.92
C TYR A 76 -5.52 -11.52 -2.32
N ALA A 77 -4.98 -10.59 -1.53
CA ALA A 77 -5.13 -9.17 -1.82
C ALA A 77 -4.53 -8.81 -3.19
N ARG A 78 -3.37 -9.38 -3.53
CA ARG A 78 -2.77 -9.14 -4.85
C ARG A 78 -3.65 -9.67 -5.97
N GLY A 79 -4.21 -10.86 -5.77
CA GLY A 79 -5.03 -11.49 -6.80
C GLY A 79 -6.27 -10.71 -7.16
N THR A 80 -6.84 -9.99 -6.18
CA THR A 80 -8.07 -9.24 -6.44
C THR A 80 -7.87 -8.07 -7.39
N TRP A 81 -6.63 -7.62 -7.59
CA TRP A 81 -6.35 -6.52 -8.52
C TRP A 81 -6.48 -6.92 -9.98
N GLU A 82 -6.46 -8.21 -10.29
CA GLU A 82 -6.53 -8.66 -11.68
C GLU A 82 -7.79 -8.19 -12.39
N GLN A 83 -8.87 -8.09 -11.66
CA GLN A 83 -10.14 -7.63 -12.24
C GLN A 83 -10.05 -6.22 -12.81
N TRP A 84 -9.05 -5.45 -12.36
CA TRP A 84 -8.89 -4.06 -12.80
C TRP A 84 -7.75 -3.86 -13.78
N SER A 85 -7.00 -4.92 -14.13
CA SER A 85 -5.72 -4.77 -14.81
C SER A 85 -5.80 -3.99 -16.13
N SER A 86 -6.88 -4.12 -16.87
CA SER A 86 -7.04 -3.40 -18.13
C SER A 86 -7.68 -2.02 -17.95
N ASP A 87 -8.12 -1.70 -16.74
CA ASP A 87 -8.85 -0.47 -16.47
C ASP A 87 -8.05 0.52 -15.64
N LEU A 88 -6.79 0.23 -15.37
CA LEU A 88 -5.91 1.13 -14.65
C LEU A 88 -4.89 1.70 -15.60
N SER A 89 -4.79 3.02 -15.64
CA SER A 89 -3.74 3.67 -16.42
C SER A 89 -2.43 3.73 -15.65
N GLU A 90 -2.51 3.49 -14.35
CA GLU A 90 -1.32 3.49 -13.49
C GLU A 90 -1.58 2.58 -12.30
N LEU A 91 -0.65 1.69 -12.01
CA LEU A 91 -0.63 0.94 -10.76
C LEU A 91 0.81 0.84 -10.33
N PHE A 92 1.13 1.42 -9.18
CA PHE A 92 2.49 1.47 -8.69
C PHE A 92 2.51 1.11 -7.23
N ILE A 93 3.38 0.16 -6.88
CA ILE A 93 3.53 -0.28 -5.50
C ILE A 93 5.00 -0.18 -5.14
N GLU A 94 5.29 0.47 -4.03
CA GLU A 94 6.65 0.69 -3.59
C GLU A 94 6.79 0.31 -2.13
N LEU A 95 7.81 -0.45 -1.81
CA LEU A 95 8.12 -0.78 -0.43
C LEU A 95 9.16 0.20 0.06
N TRP A 96 8.86 0.87 1.13
CA TRP A 96 9.75 1.88 1.72
C TRP A 96 10.13 1.44 3.12
N ALA A 97 11.41 1.60 3.45
CA ALA A 97 11.91 1.31 4.78
C ALA A 97 12.85 2.42 5.23
N PRO A 98 12.86 2.74 6.52
CA PRO A 98 13.78 3.77 7.01
C PRO A 98 15.21 3.30 6.84
N ILE A 99 16.09 4.24 6.56
CA ILE A 99 17.47 3.93 6.40
C ILE A 99 18.14 3.78 7.72
N GLY A 100 17.48 3.70 8.75
CA GLY A 100 18.06 3.56 10.06
C GLY A 100 18.25 4.88 10.70
N PRO A 101 18.66 4.88 11.90
CA PRO A 101 18.70 6.03 12.68
C PRO A 101 19.85 6.76 12.25
N LEU A 102 20.05 7.26 11.46
CA LEU A 102 21.03 7.97 11.16
C LEU A 102 21.09 9.06 11.77
N PRO A 103 21.88 9.24 12.23
CA PRO A 103 22.09 10.42 12.76
C PRO A 103 22.38 11.02 11.57
N LEU A 104 21.85 10.96 11.00
CA LEU A 104 21.85 11.48 9.99
C LEU A 104 22.69 12.37 9.68
N TYR A 105 23.13 12.79 10.09
CA TYR A 105 23.85 13.71 9.77
C TYR A 105 25.08 13.43 10.01
N HIS A 106 25.23 12.66 10.20
CA HIS A 106 26.22 12.34 10.53
C HIS A 106 26.99 12.11 9.67
N PRO A 107 27.33 12.50 9.54
CA PRO A 107 27.97 12.60 8.76
C PRO A 107 28.46 12.21 7.95
N ILE A 108 28.28 12.33 7.65
CA ILE A 108 28.52 12.03 6.67
C ILE A 108 29.48 12.61 6.47
N ASN A 109 29.57 13.04 7.02
CA ASN A 109 30.27 13.66 6.98
C ASN A 109 30.95 13.37 7.19
#